data_b85b14ebcad0c00d7fe8647748fc4531
#
_entry.id   b85b14ebcad0c00d7fe8647748fc4531
#
_cell.length_a   1.000
_cell.length_b   1.000
_cell.length_c   1.000
_cell.angle_alpha   90.00
_cell.angle_beta   90.00
_cell.angle_gamma   90.00
#
_symmetry.space_group_name_H-M   'P 1'
#
loop_
_entity.id
_entity.type
_entity.pdbx_description
1 polymer ?
#
loop_
_entity_poly.entity_id
_entity_poly.type
_entity_poly.pdbx_seq_one_letter_code
_entity_poly.pdbx_strand_id
1 'polypeptide(L)'
;GNTYYDINTSFLGLNPYFYLFLTIPVNLLLMDTFFYFLHRIAHISILYNNIHNYHHKYRPITSWISRVSHWIDSNIENIAFTMPFVLIPTYFPLMWVLLMFTFYWGCLIHDNKLDLNNKYINCPISHGIHHKYGKDNYNFSYYFTHWDRICGTYKKKKIN
;
A
#
# COMPACT_ATOMS: atom_id res chain seq x y z
N GLY A 1 -10.96 -23.20 -21.01
CA GLY A 1 -10.10 -22.06 -21.11
C GLY A 1 -10.41 -21.06 -20.00
N ASN A 2 -9.40 -20.58 -19.31
CA ASN A 2 -9.57 -19.71 -18.15
C ASN A 2 -10.15 -18.35 -18.58
N THR A 3 -11.43 -18.18 -18.38
CA THR A 3 -12.23 -17.03 -18.77
C THR A 3 -11.98 -15.77 -17.91
N TYR A 4 -11.24 -15.88 -16.80
CA TYR A 4 -11.00 -14.78 -15.85
C TYR A 4 -10.10 -13.66 -16.38
N TYR A 5 -9.45 -13.88 -17.50
CA TYR A 5 -8.46 -12.94 -18.05
C TYR A 5 -8.90 -12.28 -19.35
N ASP A 6 -10.09 -12.60 -19.85
CA ASP A 6 -10.66 -11.99 -21.06
C ASP A 6 -11.64 -10.88 -20.68
N ILE A 7 -11.41 -9.69 -21.23
CA ILE A 7 -12.28 -8.52 -21.02
C ILE A 7 -13.73 -8.76 -21.50
N ASN A 8 -13.92 -9.71 -22.42
CA ASN A 8 -15.24 -10.02 -22.97
C ASN A 8 -16.07 -10.98 -22.08
N THR A 9 -15.47 -11.52 -21.01
CA THR A 9 -16.20 -12.38 -20.07
C THR A 9 -16.99 -11.56 -19.07
N SER A 10 -18.31 -11.74 -19.06
CA SER A 10 -19.14 -11.17 -17.98
C SER A 10 -18.88 -11.96 -16.69
N PHE A 11 -18.43 -11.26 -15.64
CA PHE A 11 -18.37 -11.81 -14.29
C PHE A 11 -19.59 -11.31 -13.50
N LEU A 12 -20.26 -12.20 -12.78
CA LEU A 12 -21.49 -11.90 -12.04
C LEU A 12 -22.64 -11.35 -12.92
N GLY A 13 -22.65 -11.64 -14.22
CA GLY A 13 -23.67 -11.11 -15.14
C GLY A 13 -23.53 -9.60 -15.44
N LEU A 14 -22.44 -8.96 -15.00
CA LEU A 14 -22.20 -7.54 -15.20
C LEU A 14 -21.63 -7.29 -16.61
N ASN A 15 -21.90 -6.10 -17.14
CA ASN A 15 -21.20 -5.64 -18.35
C ASN A 15 -19.70 -5.64 -18.11
N PRO A 16 -18.86 -6.22 -19.02
CA PRO A 16 -17.41 -6.36 -18.81
C PRO A 16 -16.69 -5.05 -18.52
N TYR A 17 -17.05 -3.95 -19.19
CA TYR A 17 -16.44 -2.64 -18.96
C TYR A 17 -16.83 -2.05 -17.60
N PHE A 18 -18.09 -2.26 -17.18
CA PHE A 18 -18.53 -1.86 -15.85
C PHE A 18 -17.81 -2.65 -14.77
N TYR A 19 -17.65 -3.96 -14.97
CA TYR A 19 -16.87 -4.79 -14.06
C TYR A 19 -15.39 -4.35 -13.97
N LEU A 20 -14.77 -4.07 -15.12
CA LEU A 20 -13.41 -3.54 -15.19
C LEU A 20 -13.28 -2.24 -14.39
N PHE A 21 -14.21 -1.31 -14.56
CA PHE A 21 -14.23 -0.04 -13.83
C PHE A 21 -14.38 -0.25 -12.31
N LEU A 22 -15.24 -1.18 -11.91
CA LEU A 22 -15.50 -1.49 -10.51
C LEU A 22 -14.31 -2.19 -9.83
N THR A 23 -13.59 -3.04 -10.55
CA THR A 23 -12.45 -3.79 -9.98
C THR A 23 -11.26 -2.92 -9.60
N ILE A 24 -11.09 -1.75 -10.23
CA ILE A 24 -10.00 -0.81 -9.90
C ILE A 24 -10.08 -0.35 -8.44
N PRO A 25 -11.14 0.35 -7.99
CA PRO A 25 -11.22 0.81 -6.61
C PRO A 25 -11.30 -0.35 -5.61
N VAL A 26 -11.94 -1.46 -5.95
CA VAL A 26 -12.02 -2.62 -5.07
C VAL A 26 -10.64 -3.21 -4.82
N ASN A 27 -9.82 -3.42 -5.87
CA ASN A 27 -8.45 -3.92 -5.70
C ASN A 27 -7.60 -2.95 -4.88
N LEU A 28 -7.66 -1.63 -5.14
CA LEU A 28 -6.90 -0.65 -4.35
C LEU A 28 -7.29 -0.64 -2.88
N LEU A 29 -8.59 -0.76 -2.56
CA LEU A 29 -9.06 -0.84 -1.18
C LEU A 29 -8.60 -2.13 -0.49
N LEU A 30 -8.63 -3.26 -1.19
CA LEU A 30 -8.15 -4.54 -0.66
C LEU A 30 -6.63 -4.54 -0.48
N MET A 31 -5.87 -4.02 -1.45
CA MET A 31 -4.42 -3.86 -1.33
C MET A 31 -4.06 -3.01 -0.11
N ASP A 32 -4.74 -1.87 0.08
CA ASP A 32 -4.54 -1.00 1.24
C ASP A 32 -4.89 -1.70 2.55
N THR A 33 -5.96 -2.51 2.55
CA THR A 33 -6.39 -3.29 3.71
C THR A 33 -5.34 -4.33 4.11
N PHE A 34 -4.90 -5.17 3.16
CA PHE A 34 -3.88 -6.17 3.43
C PHE A 34 -2.57 -5.53 3.85
N PHE A 35 -2.15 -4.48 3.14
CA PHE A 35 -0.93 -3.76 3.47
C PHE A 35 -1.00 -3.17 4.88
N TYR A 36 -2.07 -2.48 5.24
CA TYR A 36 -2.23 -1.88 6.57
C TYR A 36 -2.03 -2.90 7.69
N PHE A 37 -2.74 -4.04 7.62
CA PHE A 37 -2.67 -5.03 8.69
C PHE A 37 -1.32 -5.76 8.72
N LEU A 38 -0.76 -6.13 7.59
CA LEU A 38 0.56 -6.79 7.52
C LEU A 38 1.68 -5.83 7.94
N HIS A 39 1.63 -4.58 7.53
CA HIS A 39 2.58 -3.54 7.92
C HIS A 39 2.50 -3.26 9.43
N ARG A 40 1.29 -3.19 9.98
CA ARG A 40 1.11 -3.06 11.43
C ARG A 40 1.67 -4.24 12.20
N ILE A 41 1.53 -5.46 11.68
CA ILE A 41 2.15 -6.67 12.25
C ILE A 41 3.68 -6.57 12.18
N ALA A 42 4.25 -6.08 11.07
CA ALA A 42 5.69 -5.87 10.93
C ALA A 42 6.26 -4.91 11.98
N HIS A 43 5.43 -4.04 12.54
CA HIS A 43 5.80 -3.13 13.64
C HIS A 43 5.70 -3.74 15.06
N ILE A 44 5.29 -5.00 15.23
CA ILE A 44 5.43 -5.71 16.50
C ILE A 44 6.94 -5.81 16.83
N SER A 45 7.33 -5.53 18.06
CA SER A 45 8.72 -5.31 18.48
C SER A 45 9.69 -6.37 17.96
N ILE A 46 9.33 -7.65 17.97
CA ILE A 46 10.20 -8.73 17.50
C ILE A 46 10.41 -8.67 15.97
N LEU A 47 9.35 -8.41 15.20
CA LEU A 47 9.43 -8.30 13.74
C LEU A 47 10.09 -6.99 13.32
N TYR A 48 9.75 -5.91 13.99
CA TYR A 48 10.35 -4.61 13.75
C TYR A 48 11.87 -4.66 13.91
N ASN A 49 12.35 -5.10 15.05
CA ASN A 49 13.78 -5.06 15.38
C ASN A 49 14.62 -5.95 14.45
N ASN A 50 14.10 -7.09 14.01
CA ASN A 50 14.86 -8.07 13.24
C ASN A 50 14.65 -7.97 11.71
N ILE A 51 13.54 -7.38 11.25
CA ILE A 51 13.13 -7.41 9.86
C ILE A 51 12.81 -5.99 9.35
N HIS A 52 11.74 -5.36 9.84
CA HIS A 52 11.17 -4.14 9.28
C HIS A 52 12.02 -2.88 9.57
N ASN A 53 12.77 -2.86 10.67
CA ASN A 53 13.70 -1.77 10.96
C ASN A 53 14.79 -1.59 9.88
N TYR A 54 15.04 -2.60 9.05
CA TYR A 54 15.94 -2.48 7.91
C TYR A 54 15.43 -1.44 6.91
N HIS A 55 14.10 -1.41 6.66
CA HIS A 55 13.43 -0.40 5.86
C HIS A 55 13.47 0.99 6.52
N HIS A 56 13.28 1.09 7.82
CA HIS A 56 13.30 2.33 8.59
C HIS A 56 14.70 2.91 8.87
N LYS A 57 15.76 2.17 8.55
CA LYS A 57 17.13 2.54 8.89
C LYS A 57 17.62 3.81 8.19
N TYR A 58 17.19 4.02 6.95
CA TYR A 58 17.72 5.08 6.09
C TYR A 58 16.94 6.38 6.27
N ARG A 59 17.67 7.45 6.63
CA ARG A 59 17.12 8.80 6.80
C ARG A 59 18.11 9.84 6.27
N PRO A 60 17.64 10.88 5.56
CA PRO A 60 16.25 11.16 5.19
C PRO A 60 15.69 10.13 4.21
N ILE A 61 14.36 9.95 4.22
CA ILE A 61 13.70 9.08 3.24
C ILE A 61 13.78 9.69 1.84
N THR A 62 13.94 8.83 0.84
CA THR A 62 13.96 9.20 -0.58
C THR A 62 13.23 8.14 -1.37
N SER A 63 12.76 8.47 -2.58
CA SER A 63 12.07 7.50 -3.46
C SER A 63 12.86 6.21 -3.67
N TRP A 64 14.19 6.27 -3.66
CA TRP A 64 15.07 5.10 -3.83
C TRP A 64 14.95 4.07 -2.69
N ILE A 65 14.72 4.53 -1.47
CA ILE A 65 14.63 3.62 -0.30
C ILE A 65 13.27 2.93 -0.20
N SER A 66 12.30 3.29 -1.01
CA SER A 66 10.98 2.65 -1.03
C SER A 66 11.04 1.13 -1.21
N ARG A 67 12.13 0.64 -1.84
CA ARG A 67 12.33 -0.79 -2.10
C ARG A 67 13.51 -1.39 -1.32
N VAL A 68 14.11 -0.61 -0.43
CA VAL A 68 15.18 -1.09 0.46
C VAL A 68 14.55 -1.70 1.70
N SER A 69 14.41 -3.01 1.72
CA SER A 69 13.83 -3.77 2.83
C SER A 69 14.50 -5.13 3.00
N HIS A 70 14.26 -5.77 4.14
CA HIS A 70 14.66 -7.14 4.34
C HIS A 70 13.85 -8.06 3.40
N TRP A 71 14.43 -9.15 2.88
CA TRP A 71 13.75 -10.02 1.91
C TRP A 71 12.42 -10.59 2.41
N ILE A 72 12.29 -10.88 3.71
CA ILE A 72 11.03 -11.31 4.33
C ILE A 72 9.99 -10.19 4.25
N ASP A 73 10.38 -8.96 4.57
CA ASP A 73 9.52 -7.78 4.52
C ASP A 73 9.00 -7.52 3.10
N SER A 74 9.90 -7.57 2.12
CA SER A 74 9.53 -7.46 0.70
C SER A 74 8.50 -8.52 0.27
N ASN A 75 8.61 -9.76 0.77
CA ASN A 75 7.63 -10.81 0.45
C ASN A 75 6.29 -10.56 1.14
N ILE A 76 6.28 -10.08 2.37
CA ILE A 76 5.04 -9.70 3.09
C ILE A 76 4.31 -8.58 2.33
N GLU A 77 5.05 -7.55 1.88
CA GLU A 77 4.48 -6.48 1.06
C GLU A 77 3.93 -7.01 -0.28
N ASN A 78 4.67 -7.87 -0.97
CA ASN A 78 4.22 -8.47 -2.22
C ASN A 78 2.94 -9.30 -2.03
N ILE A 79 2.81 -10.04 -0.93
CA ILE A 79 1.58 -10.75 -0.58
C ILE A 79 0.43 -9.74 -0.40
N ALA A 80 0.64 -8.64 0.30
CA ALA A 80 -0.39 -7.61 0.48
C ALA A 80 -0.94 -7.07 -0.84
N PHE A 81 -0.07 -6.87 -1.84
CA PHE A 81 -0.46 -6.32 -3.13
C PHE A 81 -0.97 -7.35 -4.14
N THR A 82 -0.68 -8.63 -3.96
CA THR A 82 -1.10 -9.69 -4.89
C THR A 82 -2.33 -10.46 -4.42
N MET A 83 -2.59 -10.55 -3.10
CA MET A 83 -3.75 -11.25 -2.54
C MET A 83 -5.10 -10.78 -3.10
N PRO A 84 -5.34 -9.49 -3.38
CA PRO A 84 -6.60 -9.06 -3.98
C PRO A 84 -6.92 -9.76 -5.30
N PHE A 85 -5.92 -10.05 -6.13
CA PHE A 85 -6.10 -10.72 -7.41
C PHE A 85 -6.45 -12.21 -7.29
N VAL A 86 -6.20 -12.82 -6.13
CA VAL A 86 -6.65 -14.17 -5.81
C VAL A 86 -8.12 -14.15 -5.40
N LEU A 87 -8.55 -13.08 -4.74
CA LEU A 87 -9.92 -12.95 -4.21
C LEU A 87 -10.90 -12.40 -5.25
N ILE A 88 -10.43 -11.48 -6.10
CA ILE A 88 -11.25 -10.78 -7.10
C ILE A 88 -10.69 -11.09 -8.49
N PRO A 89 -11.45 -11.82 -9.33
CA PRO A 89 -11.04 -12.03 -10.71
C PRO A 89 -10.76 -10.70 -11.40
N THR A 90 -9.53 -10.47 -11.80
CA THR A 90 -9.10 -9.20 -12.36
C THR A 90 -8.48 -9.43 -13.75
N TYR A 91 -8.87 -8.61 -14.72
CA TYR A 91 -8.32 -8.63 -16.06
C TYR A 91 -6.79 -8.54 -16.03
N PHE A 92 -6.10 -9.49 -16.67
CA PHE A 92 -4.65 -9.66 -16.52
C PHE A 92 -3.82 -8.38 -16.83
N PRO A 93 -4.06 -7.64 -17.94
CA PRO A 93 -3.37 -6.37 -18.15
C PRO A 93 -3.64 -5.33 -17.06
N LEU A 94 -4.85 -5.30 -16.47
CA LEU A 94 -5.17 -4.39 -15.37
C LEU A 94 -4.36 -4.74 -14.11
N MET A 95 -4.12 -6.03 -13.83
CA MET A 95 -3.26 -6.43 -12.71
C MET A 95 -1.87 -5.78 -12.82
N TRP A 96 -1.26 -5.81 -14.00
CA TRP A 96 0.04 -5.19 -14.23
C TRP A 96 0.00 -3.66 -14.06
N VAL A 97 -1.05 -3.03 -14.58
CA VAL A 97 -1.24 -1.57 -14.41
C VAL A 97 -1.35 -1.22 -12.92
N LEU A 98 -2.11 -1.97 -12.13
CA LEU A 98 -2.25 -1.74 -10.70
C LEU A 98 -0.95 -2.01 -9.95
N LEU A 99 -0.19 -3.05 -10.29
CA LEU A 99 1.11 -3.31 -9.67
C LEU A 99 2.15 -2.23 -10.02
N MET A 100 2.19 -1.75 -11.26
CA MET A 100 3.06 -0.63 -11.66
C MET A 100 2.66 0.66 -10.94
N PHE A 101 1.36 0.94 -10.81
CA PHE A 101 0.85 2.06 -10.03
C PHE A 101 1.26 1.95 -8.56
N THR A 102 1.13 0.75 -7.97
CA THR A 102 1.57 0.46 -6.58
C THR A 102 3.05 0.77 -6.39
N PHE A 103 3.89 0.29 -7.30
CA PHE A 103 5.32 0.57 -7.28
C PHE A 103 5.63 2.08 -7.35
N TYR A 104 5.01 2.77 -8.31
CA TYR A 104 5.15 4.22 -8.46
C TYR A 104 4.68 4.97 -7.21
N TRP A 105 3.54 4.56 -6.65
CA TRP A 105 3.00 5.15 -5.42
C TRP A 105 3.97 5.01 -4.24
N GLY A 106 4.58 3.85 -4.07
CA GLY A 106 5.60 3.61 -3.06
C GLY A 106 6.79 4.58 -3.19
N CYS A 107 7.29 4.78 -4.42
CA CYS A 107 8.34 5.76 -4.68
C CYS A 107 7.89 7.19 -4.34
N LEU A 108 6.64 7.54 -4.66
CA LEU A 108 6.08 8.87 -4.43
C LEU A 108 5.94 9.18 -2.93
N ILE A 109 5.38 8.27 -2.14
CA ILE A 109 5.19 8.52 -0.70
C ILE A 109 6.52 8.56 0.09
N HIS A 110 7.61 8.02 -0.48
CA HIS A 110 8.96 8.13 0.08
C HIS A 110 9.72 9.38 -0.39
N ASP A 111 9.16 10.22 -1.26
CA ASP A 111 9.83 11.44 -1.69
C ASP A 111 9.62 12.58 -0.69
N ASN A 112 10.61 12.79 0.19
CA ASN A 112 10.58 13.82 1.21
C ASN A 112 10.66 15.27 0.69
N LYS A 113 10.90 15.44 -0.59
CA LYS A 113 10.93 16.77 -1.24
C LYS A 113 9.53 17.22 -1.67
N LEU A 114 8.61 16.29 -1.80
CA LEU A 114 7.23 16.58 -2.16
C LEU A 114 6.45 17.05 -0.93
N ASP A 115 6.07 18.32 -0.91
CA ASP A 115 5.20 18.88 0.16
C ASP A 115 3.71 18.62 -0.15
N LEU A 116 3.36 17.36 -0.32
CA LEU A 116 1.97 16.93 -0.51
C LEU A 116 1.38 16.56 0.85
N ASN A 117 0.27 17.19 1.19
CA ASN A 117 -0.47 16.94 2.40
C ASN A 117 -1.96 16.72 2.09
N ASN A 118 -2.45 15.54 2.34
CA ASN A 118 -3.86 15.20 2.17
C ASN A 118 -4.37 14.43 3.41
N LYS A 119 -5.61 14.72 3.80
CA LYS A 119 -6.18 14.08 4.99
C LYS A 119 -6.78 12.70 4.74
N TYR A 120 -7.07 12.36 3.48
CA TYR A 120 -7.73 11.10 3.10
C TYR A 120 -6.79 10.12 2.38
N ILE A 121 -5.78 10.67 1.71
CA ILE A 121 -4.81 9.92 0.93
C ILE A 121 -3.48 9.92 1.69
N ASN A 122 -2.84 8.77 1.81
CA ASN A 122 -1.48 8.70 2.32
C ASN A 122 -0.54 9.40 1.34
N CYS A 123 0.30 10.27 1.85
CA CYS A 123 1.14 11.17 1.07
C CYS A 123 2.55 11.24 1.67
N PRO A 124 3.54 11.82 0.99
CA PRO A 124 4.92 11.89 1.47
C PRO A 124 5.06 12.42 2.90
N ILE A 125 4.28 13.46 3.27
CA ILE A 125 4.31 13.98 4.64
C ILE A 125 3.83 12.94 5.65
N SER A 126 2.71 12.25 5.37
CA SER A 126 2.15 11.25 6.27
C SER A 126 3.08 10.05 6.43
N HIS A 127 3.63 9.56 5.33
CA HIS A 127 4.59 8.44 5.34
C HIS A 127 5.94 8.85 5.95
N GLY A 128 6.36 10.10 5.74
CA GLY A 128 7.55 10.66 6.41
C GLY A 128 7.40 10.70 7.94
N ILE A 129 6.18 10.97 8.45
CA ILE A 129 5.88 10.86 9.88
C ILE A 129 6.00 9.42 10.35
N HIS A 130 5.49 8.45 9.57
CA HIS A 130 5.63 7.02 9.84
C HIS A 130 7.11 6.63 9.99
N HIS A 131 7.96 6.95 9.02
CA HIS A 131 9.40 6.69 9.11
C HIS A 131 10.07 7.39 10.28
N LYS A 132 9.69 8.65 10.58
CA LYS A 132 10.27 9.42 11.68
C LYS A 132 9.98 8.81 13.04
N TYR A 133 8.77 8.29 13.22
CA TYR A 133 8.29 7.74 14.49
C TYR A 133 8.10 6.22 14.45
N GLY A 134 8.85 5.50 13.63
CA GLY A 134 8.67 4.09 13.31
C GLY A 134 8.27 3.17 14.47
N LYS A 135 8.86 3.34 15.69
CA LYS A 135 8.50 2.58 16.87
C LYS A 135 7.19 3.01 17.53
N ASP A 136 6.69 4.21 17.22
CA ASP A 136 5.50 4.80 17.87
C ASP A 136 4.19 4.41 17.19
N ASN A 137 4.23 3.57 16.17
CA ASN A 137 3.07 2.95 15.56
C ASN A 137 2.04 3.92 14.95
N TYR A 138 2.48 4.78 14.01
CA TYR A 138 1.59 5.71 13.28
C TYR A 138 1.66 5.54 11.77
N ASN A 139 0.53 5.84 11.08
CA ASN A 139 0.39 6.00 9.64
C ASN A 139 0.88 4.78 8.84
N PHE A 140 0.27 3.63 9.06
CA PHE A 140 0.63 2.36 8.42
C PHE A 140 0.05 2.17 7.02
N SER A 141 -1.02 2.90 6.66
CA SER A 141 -1.73 2.73 5.40
C SER A 141 -0.85 3.08 4.20
N TYR A 142 -1.16 2.48 3.04
CA TYR A 142 -0.39 2.68 1.80
C TYR A 142 -0.99 3.76 0.89
N TYR A 143 -2.27 3.63 0.53
CA TYR A 143 -2.96 4.59 -0.34
C TYR A 143 -3.84 5.57 0.42
N PHE A 144 -4.64 5.07 1.34
CA PHE A 144 -5.67 5.84 2.01
C PHE A 144 -5.43 5.89 3.51
N THR A 145 -5.95 6.92 4.19
CA THR A 145 -5.79 7.07 5.64
C THR A 145 -6.94 6.47 6.45
N HIS A 146 -7.86 5.76 5.81
CA HIS A 146 -9.08 5.28 6.48
C HIS A 146 -8.80 4.26 7.59
N TRP A 147 -7.91 3.28 7.34
CA TRP A 147 -7.54 2.32 8.37
C TRP A 147 -6.79 2.95 9.54
N ASP A 148 -5.87 3.88 9.25
CA ASP A 148 -5.19 4.64 10.31
C ASP A 148 -6.18 5.42 11.18
N ARG A 149 -7.26 5.96 10.59
CA ARG A 149 -8.31 6.66 11.33
C ARG A 149 -9.19 5.72 12.14
N ILE A 150 -9.65 4.62 11.52
CA ILE A 150 -10.50 3.62 12.19
C ILE A 150 -9.75 2.99 13.36
N CYS A 151 -8.48 2.66 13.20
CA CYS A 151 -7.66 2.00 14.20
C CYS A 151 -6.91 2.97 15.14
N GLY A 152 -7.11 4.29 15.03
CA GLY A 152 -6.50 5.28 15.91
C GLY A 152 -4.99 5.48 15.73
N THR A 153 -4.44 5.08 14.58
CA THR A 153 -3.01 5.20 14.27
C THR A 153 -2.67 6.41 13.40
N TYR A 154 -3.65 7.27 13.10
CA TYR A 154 -3.45 8.46 12.27
C TYR A 154 -2.78 9.61 13.03
N LYS A 155 -1.62 10.05 12.56
CA LYS A 155 -0.89 11.20 13.10
C LYS A 155 -0.68 12.26 12.04
N LYS A 156 -1.08 13.49 12.34
CA LYS A 156 -0.83 14.67 11.49
C LYS A 156 0.54 15.29 11.77
N LYS A 157 1.12 15.96 10.75
CA LYS A 157 2.22 16.91 10.96
C LYS A 157 1.69 18.05 11.87
N LYS A 158 2.35 18.29 12.99
CA LYS A 158 2.11 19.54 13.74
C LYS A 158 2.63 20.69 12.88
N ILE A 159 1.77 21.62 12.53
CA ILE A 159 2.16 22.90 11.91
C ILE A 159 2.58 23.77 13.10
N ASN A 160 3.87 23.99 13.24
CA ASN A 160 4.42 25.00 14.17
C ASN A 160 4.38 26.35 13.49
#